data_47f436c058745dfc6492101ade13e85a
#
_entry.id   47f436c058745dfc6492101ade13e85a
#
_cell.length_a   1.000
_cell.length_b   1.000
_cell.length_c   1.000
_cell.angle_alpha   90.00
_cell.angle_beta   90.00
_cell.angle_gamma   90.00
#
_symmetry.space_group_name_H-M   'P 1'
#
loop_
_entity.id
_entity.type
_entity.pdbx_description
1 polymer ?
#
loop_
_entity_poly.entity_id
_entity_poly.type
_entity_poly.pdbx_seq_one_letter_code
_entity_poly.pdbx_strand_id
1 'polypeptide(L)'
;LHTAYRRQRQMCIRDSYVVYIKEGAHIVDSLNIMEAYVSLMKLENVRILKEMRNSVNRKVNCETANISKTVNAAVKQIEDIRLIQKMRGLDDLPAQLREMALLRLEYPDAPLKELGGYLDPPMGKSGVNHRLRKLSAIAEELR
;
A
#
# COMPACT_ATOMS: atom_id res chain seq x y z
N LEU A 1 -26.46 22.99 0.06
CA LEU A 1 -26.80 21.98 -0.96
C LEU A 1 -27.73 20.88 -0.40
N HIS A 2 -27.49 20.36 0.80
CA HIS A 2 -28.35 19.34 1.44
C HIS A 2 -29.74 19.82 1.83
N THR A 3 -29.90 21.09 2.19
CA THR A 3 -31.18 21.71 2.56
C THR A 3 -32.06 21.98 1.36
N ALA A 4 -31.48 22.37 0.21
CA ALA A 4 -32.21 22.59 -1.03
C ALA A 4 -32.76 21.28 -1.59
N TYR A 5 -31.98 20.17 -1.52
CA TYR A 5 -32.41 18.84 -1.97
C TYR A 5 -33.54 18.26 -1.11
N ARG A 6 -33.55 18.55 0.21
CA ARG A 6 -34.66 18.20 1.12
C ARG A 6 -35.95 18.96 0.79
N ARG A 7 -35.87 20.26 0.51
CA ARG A 7 -37.03 21.08 0.14
C ARG A 7 -37.64 20.65 -1.18
N GLN A 8 -36.81 20.33 -2.18
CA GLN A 8 -37.30 19.89 -3.49
C GLN A 8 -38.02 18.53 -3.40
N ARG A 9 -37.55 17.60 -2.55
CA ARG A 9 -38.27 16.35 -2.28
C ARG A 9 -39.60 16.56 -1.57
N GLN A 10 -39.67 17.49 -0.62
CA GLN A 10 -40.93 17.83 0.08
C GLN A 10 -41.96 18.49 -0.82
N MET A 11 -41.54 19.25 -1.82
CA MET A 11 -42.47 19.87 -2.78
C MET A 11 -43.04 18.90 -3.82
N CYS A 12 -42.30 17.83 -4.17
CA CYS A 12 -42.75 16.84 -5.15
C CYS A 12 -43.64 15.73 -4.58
N ILE A 13 -43.72 15.60 -3.24
CA ILE A 13 -44.44 14.49 -2.56
C ILE A 13 -45.46 15.08 -1.59
N ARG A 14 -46.55 15.65 -2.15
CA ARG A 14 -47.57 16.31 -1.31
C ARG A 14 -48.38 15.36 -0.44
N ASP A 15 -48.44 14.07 -0.79
CA ASP A 15 -49.32 13.10 -0.13
C ASP A 15 -48.69 11.73 0.09
N SER A 16 -47.33 11.62 0.11
CA SER A 16 -46.66 10.35 0.34
C SER A 16 -45.50 10.48 1.35
N TYR A 17 -45.35 9.46 2.18
CA TYR A 17 -44.22 9.32 3.09
C TYR A 17 -43.09 8.58 2.41
N VAL A 18 -41.85 9.10 2.48
CA VAL A 18 -40.65 8.43 2.01
C VAL A 18 -39.88 7.89 3.19
N VAL A 19 -39.76 6.58 3.26
CA VAL A 19 -38.91 5.90 4.24
C VAL A 19 -37.53 5.69 3.64
N TYR A 20 -36.49 6.19 4.33
CA TYR A 20 -35.11 6.00 3.92
C TYR A 20 -34.42 5.05 4.89
N ILE A 21 -33.96 3.90 4.36
CA ILE A 21 -33.21 2.89 5.12
C ILE A 21 -31.76 2.98 4.68
N LYS A 22 -30.84 3.26 5.62
CA LYS A 22 -29.42 3.46 5.35
C LYS A 22 -28.62 2.17 5.48
N GLU A 23 -28.98 1.33 6.43
CA GLU A 23 -28.25 0.10 6.74
C GLU A 23 -28.70 -1.07 5.88
N GLY A 24 -27.73 -1.76 5.28
CA GLY A 24 -28.00 -2.89 4.39
C GLY A 24 -28.74 -4.05 5.05
N ALA A 25 -28.50 -4.31 6.34
CA ALA A 25 -29.23 -5.32 7.10
C ALA A 25 -30.73 -5.01 7.17
N HIS A 26 -31.09 -3.78 7.53
CA HIS A 26 -32.50 -3.36 7.61
C HIS A 26 -33.20 -3.36 6.24
N ILE A 27 -32.43 -3.15 5.14
CA ILE A 27 -32.99 -3.30 3.77
C ILE A 27 -33.34 -4.76 3.51
N VAL A 28 -32.45 -5.69 3.88
CA VAL A 28 -32.67 -7.15 3.77
C VAL A 28 -33.88 -7.57 4.57
N ASP A 29 -33.99 -7.13 5.83
CA ASP A 29 -35.12 -7.44 6.71
C ASP A 29 -36.45 -6.90 6.12
N SER A 30 -36.43 -5.67 5.61
CA SER A 30 -37.59 -5.05 4.99
C SER A 30 -38.04 -5.82 3.73
N LEU A 31 -37.09 -6.24 2.88
CA LEU A 31 -37.39 -7.03 1.68
C LEU A 31 -37.92 -8.42 2.02
N ASN A 32 -37.44 -9.04 3.11
CA ASN A 32 -37.96 -10.31 3.62
C ASN A 32 -39.40 -10.16 4.12
N ILE A 33 -39.70 -9.12 4.92
CA ILE A 33 -41.06 -8.87 5.42
C ILE A 33 -42.03 -8.61 4.26
N MET A 34 -41.56 -7.94 3.20
CA MET A 34 -42.37 -7.67 1.99
C MET A 34 -42.45 -8.87 1.03
N GLU A 35 -41.83 -10.00 1.38
CA GLU A 35 -41.73 -11.22 0.52
C GLU A 35 -41.11 -10.94 -0.87
N ALA A 36 -40.30 -9.87 -0.97
CA ALA A 36 -39.67 -9.41 -2.21
C ALA A 36 -38.37 -10.19 -2.51
N TYR A 37 -38.44 -11.51 -2.54
CA TYR A 37 -37.26 -12.41 -2.63
C TYR A 37 -36.42 -12.18 -3.90
N VAL A 38 -37.04 -11.87 -5.05
CA VAL A 38 -36.30 -11.57 -6.28
C VAL A 38 -35.41 -10.30 -6.11
N SER A 39 -35.98 -9.27 -5.46
CA SER A 39 -35.25 -8.03 -5.20
C SER A 39 -34.15 -8.24 -4.15
N LEU A 40 -34.42 -9.07 -3.15
CA LEU A 40 -33.45 -9.48 -2.15
C LEU A 40 -32.23 -10.17 -2.80
N MET A 41 -32.46 -11.16 -3.66
CA MET A 41 -31.40 -11.87 -4.38
C MET A 41 -30.58 -10.94 -5.27
N LYS A 42 -31.22 -10.00 -5.97
CA LYS A 42 -30.52 -8.97 -6.76
C LYS A 42 -29.64 -8.08 -5.87
N LEU A 43 -30.15 -7.66 -4.72
CA LEU A 43 -29.39 -6.85 -3.75
C LEU A 43 -28.16 -7.59 -3.23
N GLU A 44 -28.32 -8.85 -2.82
CA GLU A 44 -27.23 -9.67 -2.30
C GLU A 44 -26.16 -9.92 -3.38
N ASN A 45 -26.54 -10.22 -4.61
CA ASN A 45 -25.60 -10.36 -5.72
C ASN A 45 -24.78 -9.08 -5.95
N VAL A 46 -25.40 -7.90 -5.90
CA VAL A 46 -24.71 -6.62 -6.03
C VAL A 46 -23.75 -6.40 -4.85
N ARG A 47 -24.16 -6.77 -3.63
CA ARG A 47 -23.30 -6.66 -2.42
C ARG A 47 -22.07 -7.55 -2.54
N ILE A 48 -22.24 -8.82 -2.89
CA ILE A 48 -21.13 -9.77 -3.10
C ILE A 48 -20.15 -9.24 -4.14
N LEU A 49 -20.65 -8.77 -5.30
CA LEU A 49 -19.78 -8.23 -6.34
C LEU A 49 -19.01 -6.98 -5.87
N LYS A 50 -19.64 -6.09 -5.08
CA LYS A 50 -18.98 -4.92 -4.51
C LYS A 50 -17.92 -5.33 -3.49
N GLU A 51 -18.19 -6.29 -2.62
CA GLU A 51 -17.24 -6.79 -1.62
C GLU A 51 -16.04 -7.45 -2.29
N MET A 52 -16.25 -8.27 -3.32
CA MET A 52 -15.18 -8.87 -4.11
C MET A 52 -14.29 -7.79 -4.75
N ARG A 53 -14.88 -6.82 -5.45
CA ARG A 53 -14.13 -5.72 -6.07
C ARG A 53 -13.35 -4.90 -5.05
N ASN A 54 -13.97 -4.58 -3.92
CA ASN A 54 -13.33 -3.83 -2.84
C ASN A 54 -12.18 -4.61 -2.20
N SER A 55 -12.32 -5.92 -2.06
CA SER A 55 -11.27 -6.80 -1.55
C SER A 55 -10.06 -6.83 -2.49
N VAL A 56 -10.32 -7.05 -3.80
CA VAL A 56 -9.28 -7.05 -4.83
C VAL A 56 -8.58 -5.69 -4.90
N ASN A 57 -9.34 -4.60 -4.95
CA ASN A 57 -8.77 -3.25 -5.01
C ASN A 57 -7.90 -2.93 -3.78
N ARG A 58 -8.34 -3.31 -2.58
CA ARG A 58 -7.54 -3.14 -1.35
C ARG A 58 -6.25 -3.93 -1.40
N LYS A 59 -6.31 -5.19 -1.89
CA LYS A 59 -5.12 -6.03 -2.04
C LYS A 59 -4.14 -5.43 -3.04
N VAL A 60 -4.60 -5.05 -4.23
CA VAL A 60 -3.79 -4.41 -5.27
C VAL A 60 -3.15 -3.13 -4.76
N ASN A 61 -3.94 -2.25 -4.13
CA ASN A 61 -3.43 -0.99 -3.58
C ASN A 61 -2.36 -1.22 -2.50
N CYS A 62 -2.56 -2.22 -1.64
CA CYS A 62 -1.58 -2.58 -0.62
C CYS A 62 -0.27 -3.11 -1.25
N GLU A 63 -0.37 -4.02 -2.20
CA GLU A 63 0.79 -4.59 -2.90
C GLU A 63 1.55 -3.51 -3.69
N THR A 64 0.83 -2.66 -4.43
CA THR A 64 1.42 -1.54 -5.17
C THR A 64 2.14 -0.56 -4.25
N ALA A 65 1.53 -0.20 -3.11
CA ALA A 65 2.16 0.67 -2.13
C ALA A 65 3.43 0.05 -1.51
N ASN A 66 3.42 -1.26 -1.25
CA ASN A 66 4.57 -1.97 -0.73
C ASN A 66 5.71 -2.05 -1.76
N ILE A 67 5.39 -2.34 -3.03
CA ILE A 67 6.37 -2.35 -4.13
C ILE A 67 6.98 -0.96 -4.29
N SER A 68 6.15 0.10 -4.36
CA SER A 68 6.63 1.47 -4.50
C SER A 68 7.57 1.89 -3.36
N LYS A 69 7.24 1.54 -2.10
CA LYS A 69 8.11 1.79 -0.96
C LYS A 69 9.46 1.07 -1.09
N THR A 70 9.43 -0.18 -1.55
CA THR A 70 10.65 -0.99 -1.72
C THR A 70 11.54 -0.43 -2.83
N VAL A 71 10.96 -0.08 -3.97
CA VAL A 71 11.68 0.52 -5.11
C VAL A 71 12.27 1.88 -4.72
N ASN A 72 11.47 2.76 -4.12
CA ASN A 72 11.96 4.08 -3.70
C ASN A 72 13.10 3.97 -2.68
N ALA A 73 13.01 3.02 -1.75
CA ALA A 73 14.10 2.77 -0.80
C ALA A 73 15.37 2.27 -1.51
N ALA A 74 15.24 1.40 -2.50
CA ALA A 74 16.35 0.88 -3.28
C ALA A 74 17.03 2.00 -4.09
N VAL A 75 16.25 2.83 -4.77
CA VAL A 75 16.76 3.98 -5.54
C VAL A 75 17.53 4.92 -4.63
N LYS A 76 16.93 5.32 -3.48
CA LYS A 76 17.63 6.18 -2.52
C LYS A 76 18.95 5.56 -2.03
N GLN A 77 18.95 4.27 -1.71
CA GLN A 77 20.16 3.57 -1.27
C GLN A 77 21.26 3.60 -2.32
N ILE A 78 20.91 3.39 -3.61
CA ILE A 78 21.86 3.44 -4.72
C ILE A 78 22.41 4.86 -4.92
N GLU A 79 21.56 5.89 -4.82
CA GLU A 79 21.99 7.28 -4.89
C GLU A 79 22.95 7.65 -3.76
N ASP A 80 22.64 7.23 -2.54
CA ASP A 80 23.48 7.44 -1.37
C ASP A 80 24.85 6.75 -1.53
N ILE A 81 24.88 5.50 -2.03
CA ILE A 81 26.11 4.77 -2.27
C ILE A 81 26.96 5.44 -3.37
N ARG A 82 26.32 5.91 -4.46
CA ARG A 82 27.01 6.64 -5.54
C ARG A 82 27.58 7.97 -5.05
N LEU A 83 26.86 8.65 -4.15
CA LEU A 83 27.36 9.87 -3.51
C LEU A 83 28.63 9.59 -2.72
N ILE A 84 28.63 8.57 -1.85
CA ILE A 84 29.79 8.15 -1.07
C ILE A 84 30.95 7.80 -2.01
N GLN A 85 30.69 7.03 -3.06
CA GLN A 85 31.70 6.63 -4.05
C GLN A 85 32.35 7.86 -4.71
N LYS A 86 31.56 8.89 -5.03
CA LYS A 86 32.04 10.11 -5.70
C LYS A 86 32.84 11.02 -4.75
N MET A 87 32.40 11.15 -3.49
CA MET A 87 32.94 12.14 -2.57
C MET A 87 34.14 11.61 -1.76
N ARG A 88 34.11 10.34 -1.38
CA ARG A 88 35.08 9.76 -0.45
C ARG A 88 35.75 8.48 -0.98
N GLY A 89 35.11 7.80 -1.93
CA GLY A 89 35.48 6.45 -2.37
C GLY A 89 34.87 5.39 -1.45
N LEU A 90 34.74 4.17 -1.98
CA LEU A 90 34.21 3.02 -1.22
C LEU A 90 35.31 2.33 -0.37
N ASP A 91 36.57 2.57 -0.67
CA ASP A 91 37.72 1.92 0.02
C ASP A 91 37.90 2.41 1.45
N ASP A 92 37.46 3.62 1.74
CA ASP A 92 37.46 4.23 3.09
C ASP A 92 36.39 3.66 4.03
N LEU A 93 35.47 2.86 3.49
CA LEU A 93 34.41 2.25 4.29
C LEU A 93 34.90 0.98 5.01
N PRO A 94 34.37 0.67 6.20
CA PRO A 94 34.53 -0.64 6.81
C PRO A 94 34.19 -1.77 5.82
N ALA A 95 34.98 -2.85 5.82
CA ALA A 95 34.85 -3.95 4.85
C ALA A 95 33.40 -4.44 4.68
N GLN A 96 32.67 -4.56 5.79
CA GLN A 96 31.28 -5.02 5.78
C GLN A 96 30.30 -4.03 5.11
N LEU A 97 30.56 -2.73 5.17
CA LEU A 97 29.74 -1.70 4.52
C LEU A 97 30.11 -1.60 3.03
N ARG A 98 31.39 -1.73 2.71
CA ARG A 98 31.88 -1.75 1.33
C ARG A 98 31.28 -2.93 0.56
N GLU A 99 31.33 -4.13 1.12
CA GLU A 99 30.73 -5.33 0.53
C GLU A 99 29.23 -5.14 0.27
N MET A 100 28.48 -4.62 1.25
CA MET A 100 27.06 -4.33 1.10
C MET A 100 26.77 -3.27 0.03
N ALA A 101 27.63 -2.24 -0.07
CA ALA A 101 27.49 -1.20 -1.09
C ALA A 101 27.70 -1.77 -2.50
N LEU A 102 28.73 -2.59 -2.69
CA LEU A 102 29.02 -3.26 -3.97
C LEU A 102 27.89 -4.19 -4.38
N LEU A 103 27.40 -5.04 -3.48
CA LEU A 103 26.26 -5.94 -3.73
C LEU A 103 25.00 -5.17 -4.11
N ARG A 104 24.73 -4.03 -3.45
CA ARG A 104 23.55 -3.21 -3.80
C ARG A 104 23.66 -2.55 -5.17
N LEU A 105 24.87 -2.18 -5.60
CA LEU A 105 25.11 -1.64 -6.95
C LEU A 105 25.01 -2.72 -8.01
N GLU A 106 25.47 -3.93 -7.73
CA GLU A 106 25.42 -5.08 -8.63
C GLU A 106 24.00 -5.63 -8.81
N TYR A 107 23.23 -5.66 -7.71
CA TYR A 107 21.84 -6.16 -7.66
C TYR A 107 20.86 -5.07 -7.22
N PRO A 108 20.56 -4.07 -8.07
CA PRO A 108 19.73 -2.92 -7.70
C PRO A 108 18.30 -3.28 -7.35
N ASP A 109 17.73 -4.30 -7.98
CA ASP A 109 16.33 -4.71 -7.83
C ASP A 109 16.14 -5.83 -6.79
N ALA A 110 17.23 -6.42 -6.30
CA ALA A 110 17.14 -7.53 -5.36
C ALA A 110 16.51 -7.13 -4.02
N PRO A 111 15.56 -7.91 -3.49
CA PRO A 111 15.01 -7.68 -2.17
C PRO A 111 16.07 -7.92 -1.08
N LEU A 112 15.89 -7.26 0.07
CA LEU A 112 16.87 -7.33 1.18
C LEU A 112 17.18 -8.75 1.65
N LYS A 113 16.24 -9.68 1.49
CA LYS A 113 16.45 -11.10 1.86
C LYS A 113 17.45 -11.78 0.93
N GLU A 114 17.35 -11.53 -0.36
CA GLU A 114 18.27 -12.07 -1.37
C GLU A 114 19.67 -11.47 -1.24
N LEU A 115 19.76 -10.14 -1.05
CA LEU A 115 21.03 -9.48 -0.77
C LEU A 115 21.74 -10.06 0.46
N GLY A 116 20.96 -10.46 1.48
CA GLY A 116 21.53 -11.14 2.65
C GLY A 116 22.06 -12.53 2.35
N GLY A 117 21.52 -13.21 1.35
CA GLY A 117 21.97 -14.52 0.89
C GLY A 117 23.28 -14.49 0.11
N TYR A 118 23.62 -13.36 -0.54
CA TYR A 118 24.86 -13.17 -1.28
C TYR A 118 26.07 -12.81 -0.41
N LEU A 119 25.84 -12.53 0.89
CA LEU A 119 26.91 -12.23 1.85
C LEU A 119 27.52 -13.51 2.40
N ASP A 120 28.80 -13.46 2.74
CA ASP A 120 29.50 -14.54 3.44
C ASP A 120 30.05 -14.02 4.79
N PRO A 121 29.52 -14.48 5.92
CA PRO A 121 28.38 -15.41 6.10
C PRO A 121 27.03 -14.78 5.76
N PRO A 122 26.02 -15.62 5.36
CA PRO A 122 24.70 -15.12 5.02
C PRO A 122 24.05 -14.35 6.15
N MET A 123 23.34 -13.26 5.81
CA MET A 123 22.77 -12.35 6.80
C MET A 123 21.25 -12.21 6.60
N GLY A 124 20.52 -12.07 7.71
CA GLY A 124 19.09 -11.81 7.70
C GLY A 124 18.73 -10.39 7.22
N LYS A 125 17.49 -10.21 6.76
CA LYS A 125 16.92 -8.93 6.31
C LYS A 125 17.24 -7.74 7.25
N SER A 126 17.18 -7.97 8.57
CA SER A 126 17.43 -6.93 9.58
C SER A 126 18.88 -6.44 9.54
N GLY A 127 19.84 -7.36 9.40
CA GLY A 127 21.27 -7.03 9.31
C GLY A 127 21.59 -6.25 8.05
N VAL A 128 21.06 -6.70 6.89
CA VAL A 128 21.17 -5.99 5.62
C VAL A 128 20.62 -4.57 5.73
N ASN A 129 19.41 -4.42 6.27
CA ASN A 129 18.78 -3.11 6.46
C ASN A 129 19.59 -2.20 7.38
N HIS A 130 20.19 -2.75 8.43
CA HIS A 130 21.06 -1.99 9.35
C HIS A 130 22.31 -1.46 8.62
N ARG A 131 22.98 -2.30 7.81
CA ARG A 131 24.15 -1.89 7.02
C ARG A 131 23.79 -0.82 6.00
N LEU A 132 22.69 -0.98 5.27
CA LEU A 132 22.21 0.02 4.30
C LEU A 132 21.82 1.35 4.96
N ARG A 133 21.21 1.33 6.15
CA ARG A 133 20.94 2.56 6.92
C ARG A 133 22.21 3.28 7.36
N LYS A 134 23.26 2.54 7.73
CA LYS A 134 24.56 3.15 8.03
C LYS A 134 25.17 3.83 6.82
N LEU A 135 25.07 3.21 5.63
CA LEU A 135 25.52 3.84 4.38
C LEU A 135 24.73 5.13 4.08
N SER A 136 23.40 5.10 4.26
CA SER A 136 22.59 6.33 4.09
C SER A 136 22.93 7.41 5.09
N ALA A 137 23.27 7.06 6.36
CA ALA A 137 23.72 8.03 7.36
C ALA A 137 25.05 8.69 6.95
N ILE A 138 26.02 7.91 6.48
CA ILE A 138 27.28 8.43 5.96
C ILE A 138 27.05 9.35 4.75
N ALA A 139 26.13 8.98 3.85
CA ALA A 139 25.80 9.81 2.70
C ALA A 139 25.14 11.13 3.11
N GLU A 140 24.34 11.15 4.17
CA GLU A 140 23.73 12.37 4.71
C GLU A 140 24.75 13.30 5.35
N GLU A 141 25.82 12.77 5.97
CA GLU A 141 26.94 13.57 6.49
C GLU A 141 27.80 14.23 5.38
N LEU A 142 27.74 13.68 4.16
CA LEU A 142 28.49 14.18 3.00
C LEU A 142 27.70 15.15 2.13
N ARG A 143 26.42 15.37 2.42
CA ARG A 143 25.54 16.34 1.72
C ARG A 143 25.71 17.74 2.25
#